data_a53b2fec61d92161bd49134a4184d9d1
#
_entry.id   a53b2fec61d92161bd49134a4184d9d1
#
_cell.length_a   1.000
_cell.length_b   1.000
_cell.length_c   1.000
_cell.angle_alpha   90.00
_cell.angle_beta   90.00
_cell.angle_gamma   90.00
#
_symmetry.space_group_name_H-M   'P 1'
#
loop_
_entity.id
_entity.type
_entity.pdbx_description
1 polymer ?
#
loop_
_entity_poly.entity_id
_entity_poly.type
_entity_poly.pdbx_seq_one_letter_code
_entity_poly.pdbx_strand_id
1 'polypeptide(L)' 'NISYQESVEIEESLSLEEREKELIKKALQKHNGKRKNAAKELGISERTLYRKIKEFEILK' A
#
# COMPACT_ATOMS: atom_id res chain seq x y z
N ASN A 1 -10.56 -23.38 -17.52
CA ASN A 1 -10.31 -22.12 -17.88
C ASN A 1 -10.78 -21.06 -16.94
N ILE A 2 -11.96 -21.24 -16.32
CA ILE A 2 -12.42 -20.30 -15.32
C ILE A 2 -11.47 -20.30 -14.14
N SER A 3 -10.99 -21.47 -13.75
CA SER A 3 -10.05 -21.53 -12.64
C SER A 3 -8.76 -20.79 -12.96
N TYR A 4 -8.32 -20.86 -14.21
CA TYR A 4 -7.11 -20.16 -14.60
C TYR A 4 -7.28 -18.65 -14.45
N GLN A 5 -8.44 -18.13 -14.88
CA GLN A 5 -8.71 -16.71 -14.75
C GLN A 5 -8.77 -16.28 -13.28
N GLU A 6 -9.37 -17.11 -12.46
CA GLU A 6 -9.44 -16.80 -11.04
C GLU A 6 -8.05 -16.74 -10.43
N SER A 7 -7.19 -17.66 -10.82
CA SER A 7 -5.82 -17.67 -10.34
C SER A 7 -5.09 -16.39 -10.71
N VAL A 8 -5.25 -15.98 -11.96
CA VAL A 8 -4.59 -14.77 -12.44
C VAL A 8 -5.08 -13.56 -11.68
N GLU A 9 -6.38 -13.47 -11.45
CA GLU A 9 -6.94 -12.35 -10.71
C GLU A 9 -6.42 -12.30 -9.29
N ILE A 10 -6.33 -13.45 -8.64
CA ILE A 10 -5.83 -13.50 -7.27
C ILE A 10 -4.38 -13.06 -7.22
N GLU A 11 -3.59 -13.53 -8.16
CA GLU A 11 -2.17 -13.17 -8.20
C GLU A 11 -1.99 -11.68 -8.44
N GLU A 12 -2.78 -11.12 -9.34
CA GLU A 12 -2.70 -9.69 -9.60
C GLU A 12 -3.08 -8.88 -8.37
N SER A 13 -4.12 -9.34 -7.68
CA SER A 13 -4.58 -8.66 -6.48
C SER A 13 -3.49 -8.65 -5.41
N LEU A 14 -2.85 -9.77 -5.21
CA LEU A 14 -1.77 -9.87 -4.22
C LEU A 14 -0.58 -9.00 -4.62
N SER A 15 -0.25 -8.99 -5.90
CA SER A 15 0.85 -8.15 -6.39
C SER A 15 0.57 -6.68 -6.16
N LEU A 16 -0.67 -6.26 -6.38
CA LEU A 16 -1.03 -4.86 -6.19
C LEU A 16 -0.90 -4.47 -4.73
N GLU A 17 -1.33 -5.35 -3.84
CA GLU A 17 -1.21 -5.08 -2.42
C GLU A 17 0.25 -4.97 -1.99
N GLU A 18 1.08 -5.84 -2.50
CA GLU A 18 2.51 -5.79 -2.18
C GLU A 18 3.15 -4.51 -2.68
N ARG A 19 2.80 -4.10 -3.88
CA ARG A 19 3.32 -2.86 -4.44
C ARG A 19 2.87 -1.66 -3.62
N GLU A 20 1.62 -1.66 -3.25
CA GLU A 20 1.08 -0.58 -2.44
C GLU A 20 1.82 -0.49 -1.12
N LYS A 21 2.06 -1.65 -0.50
CA LYS A 21 2.79 -1.70 0.74
C LYS A 21 4.19 -1.12 0.58
N GLU A 22 4.88 -1.49 -0.47
CA GLU A 22 6.22 -0.99 -0.73
C GLU A 22 6.24 0.50 -0.98
N LEU A 23 5.27 0.99 -1.75
CA LEU A 23 5.19 2.41 -2.03
C LEU A 23 4.98 3.22 -0.77
N ILE A 24 4.12 2.72 0.11
CA ILE A 24 3.88 3.39 1.38
C ILE A 24 5.15 3.40 2.23
N LYS A 25 5.84 2.27 2.29
CA LYS A 25 7.08 2.20 3.04
C LYS A 25 8.11 3.19 2.52
N LYS A 26 8.27 3.24 1.20
CA LYS A 26 9.24 4.14 0.60
C LYS A 26 8.89 5.60 0.87
N ALA A 27 7.62 5.93 0.74
CA ALA A 27 7.18 7.30 0.98
C ALA A 27 7.44 7.69 2.44
N LEU A 28 7.15 6.79 3.37
CA LEU A 28 7.39 7.07 4.77
C LEU A 28 8.87 7.25 5.07
N GLN A 29 9.71 6.40 4.46
CA GLN A 29 11.15 6.54 4.65
C GLN A 29 11.67 7.85 4.08
N LYS A 30 11.19 8.20 2.91
CA LYS A 30 11.60 9.42 2.25
C LYS A 30 11.27 10.64 3.08
N HIS A 31 10.16 10.61 3.78
CA HIS A 31 9.70 11.74 4.58
C HIS A 31 9.92 11.55 6.07
N ASN A 32 10.82 10.65 6.43
CA ASN A 32 11.21 10.42 7.84
C ASN A 32 10.02 10.06 8.72
N GLY A 33 9.09 9.30 8.19
CA GLY A 33 7.94 8.84 8.94
C GLY A 33 6.82 9.85 9.05
N LYS A 34 6.92 10.98 8.38
CA LYS A 34 5.87 12.00 8.41
C LYS A 34 4.74 11.60 7.50
N ARG A 35 3.65 11.13 8.10
CA ARG A 35 2.53 10.61 7.34
C ARG A 35 1.88 11.65 6.45
N LYS A 36 1.80 12.88 6.92
CA LYS A 36 1.19 13.94 6.15
C LYS A 36 1.88 14.13 4.80
N ASN A 37 3.21 14.19 4.83
CA ASN A 37 3.98 14.37 3.62
C ASN A 37 3.94 13.13 2.73
N ALA A 38 4.02 11.96 3.34
CA ALA A 38 3.94 10.72 2.58
C ALA A 38 2.60 10.57 1.88
N ALA A 39 1.52 10.90 2.58
CA ALA A 39 0.19 10.81 1.99
C ALA A 39 0.05 11.75 0.80
N LYS A 40 0.61 12.96 0.93
CA LYS A 40 0.57 13.93 -0.14
C LYS A 40 1.29 13.41 -1.37
N GLU A 41 2.44 12.81 -1.17
CA GLU A 41 3.19 12.25 -2.29
C GLU A 41 2.45 11.10 -2.94
N LEU A 42 1.79 10.27 -2.14
CA LEU A 42 1.03 9.14 -2.65
C LEU A 42 -0.31 9.53 -3.26
N GLY A 43 -0.73 10.77 -3.05
CA GLY A 43 -2.00 11.23 -3.60
C GLY A 43 -3.22 10.73 -2.84
N ILE A 44 -3.06 10.44 -1.57
CA ILE A 44 -4.16 9.99 -0.71
C ILE A 44 -4.24 10.86 0.52
N SER A 45 -5.34 10.76 1.25
CA SER A 45 -5.48 11.53 2.47
C SER A 45 -4.65 10.91 3.59
N GLU A 46 -4.31 11.72 4.58
CA GLU A 46 -3.55 11.24 5.71
C GLU A 46 -4.30 10.13 6.45
N ARG A 47 -5.61 10.29 6.53
CA ARG A 47 -6.46 9.30 7.19
C ARG A 47 -6.39 7.95 6.47
N THR A 48 -6.48 7.99 5.14
CA THR A 48 -6.39 6.77 4.34
C THR A 48 -5.03 6.11 4.52
N LEU A 49 -3.97 6.91 4.54
CA LEU A 49 -2.63 6.37 4.73
C LEU A 49 -2.50 5.70 6.10
N TYR A 50 -3.01 6.35 7.14
CA TYR A 50 -2.96 5.79 8.48
C TYR A 50 -3.66 4.44 8.54
N ARG A 51 -4.84 4.35 7.91
CA ARG A 51 -5.59 3.10 7.89
C ARG A 51 -4.81 2.00 7.16
N LYS A 52 -4.19 2.35 6.05
CA LYS A 52 -3.42 1.38 5.29
C LYS A 52 -2.18 0.93 6.04
N ILE A 53 -1.54 1.83 6.76
CA ILE A 53 -0.40 1.46 7.58
C ILE A 53 -0.79 0.41 8.61
N LYS A 54 -1.91 0.60 9.26
CA LYS A 54 -2.40 -0.37 10.23
C LYS A 54 -2.80 -1.67 9.57
N GLU A 55 -3.46 -1.58 8.43
CA GLU A 55 -3.94 -2.75 7.71
C GLU A 55 -2.77 -3.62 7.26
N PHE A 56 -1.73 -3.00 6.75
CA PHE A 56 -0.56 -3.72 6.27
C PHE A 56 0.47 -3.98 7.36
N GLU A 57 0.26 -3.44 8.54
CA GLU A 57 1.19 -3.59 9.67
C GLU A 57 2.59 -3.11 9.30
N ILE A 58 2.66 -1.99 8.58
CA ILE A 58 3.94 -1.46 8.12
C ILE A 58 4.73 -0.85 9.27
N LEU A 59 4.04 -0.11 10.12
CA LEU A 59 4.64 0.51 11.31
C LEU A 59 3.89 0.04 12.54
N LYS A 60 4.63 -0.28 13.58
CA LYS A 60 4.01 -0.73 14.84
C LYS A 60 4.26 0.24 15.96
#